data_eed22b7f8462a7d1a9b00ceeb6c12200
#
_entry.id   eed22b7f8462a7d1a9b00ceeb6c12200
#
_cell.length_a   1.000
_cell.length_b   1.000
_cell.length_c   1.000
_cell.angle_alpha   90.00
_cell.angle_beta   90.00
_cell.angle_gamma   90.00
#
_symmetry.space_group_name_H-M   'P 1'
#
loop_
_entity.id
_entity.type
_entity.pdbx_description
1 polymer ?
#
loop_
_entity_poly.entity_id
_entity_poly.type
_entity_poly.pdbx_seq_one_letter_code
_entity_poly.pdbx_strand_id
1 'polypeptide(L)'
;MFKKIREYRQELYIGIVCGLVLLLLLDYIPALQVVTKDVTAPWVLFLGLLFALVCGPTYPHFNKVASKKLLQYSVVGLGFGMNLHESLASGGEGMLFTILSVVGTMVVGVFLGLKYIGVTESTAYLISSGTAICGGSAIAAVGPTIKAKDSEMSVALATIFMLNAVALFLFPLLGHWLNLSQQEFGMWAAIAIHDTSSVVGAGSAYGEEALQVATTIKLTRALWIIPLALVLALLFKNKQQRVSIPWFILWFVVAMLLNTYLLESVPEVGIFISGIARKCLILTMFFIGASLSMDKIKAVGVRPLKLGILLWVIISVASLAYILWLRG
;
A
#
# COMPACT_ATOMS: atom_id res chain seq x y z
N MET A 1 18.04 -13.50 -27.86
CA MET A 1 16.61 -13.32 -27.60
C MET A 1 16.34 -12.04 -26.77
N PHE A 2 16.87 -11.88 -25.58
CA PHE A 2 16.64 -10.71 -24.71
C PHE A 2 17.03 -9.34 -25.31
N LYS A 3 18.07 -9.28 -26.15
CA LYS A 3 18.51 -8.05 -26.83
C LYS A 3 17.48 -7.51 -27.82
N LYS A 4 16.81 -8.41 -28.54
CA LYS A 4 15.74 -8.12 -29.49
C LYS A 4 14.44 -7.67 -28.76
N ILE A 5 14.12 -8.28 -27.62
CA ILE A 5 12.95 -7.89 -26.79
C ILE A 5 13.13 -6.47 -26.22
N ARG A 6 14.36 -6.09 -25.85
CA ARG A 6 14.64 -4.72 -25.37
C ARG A 6 14.52 -3.66 -26.46
N GLU A 7 14.66 -4.02 -27.73
CA GLU A 7 14.51 -3.11 -28.87
C GLU A 7 13.03 -2.70 -29.04
N TYR A 8 12.10 -3.65 -28.86
CA TYR A 8 10.64 -3.42 -28.95
C TYR A 8 9.95 -3.15 -27.60
N ARG A 9 10.72 -2.79 -26.57
CA ARG A 9 10.19 -2.63 -25.20
C ARG A 9 9.06 -1.62 -25.06
N GLN A 10 9.06 -0.56 -25.86
CA GLN A 10 8.04 0.49 -25.81
C GLN A 10 6.72 0.00 -26.41
N GLU A 11 6.79 -0.68 -27.54
CA GLU A 11 5.63 -1.26 -28.23
C GLU A 11 5.01 -2.37 -27.36
N LEU A 12 5.85 -3.24 -26.81
CA LEU A 12 5.41 -4.29 -25.90
C LEU A 12 4.74 -3.71 -24.64
N TYR A 13 5.31 -2.64 -24.07
CA TYR A 13 4.72 -1.94 -22.92
C TYR A 13 3.33 -1.40 -23.26
N ILE A 14 3.21 -0.68 -24.36
CA ILE A 14 1.93 -0.11 -24.82
C ILE A 14 0.94 -1.23 -25.10
N GLY A 15 1.36 -2.29 -25.77
CA GLY A 15 0.53 -3.47 -26.06
C GLY A 15 -0.02 -4.13 -24.80
N ILE A 16 0.82 -4.31 -23.75
CA ILE A 16 0.38 -4.88 -22.47
C ILE A 16 -0.62 -3.94 -21.78
N VAL A 17 -0.34 -2.63 -21.72
CA VAL A 17 -1.24 -1.66 -21.09
C VAL A 17 -2.59 -1.61 -21.82
N CYS A 18 -2.58 -1.52 -23.14
CA CYS A 18 -3.82 -1.53 -23.94
C CYS A 18 -4.58 -2.85 -23.78
N GLY A 19 -3.87 -3.99 -23.77
CA GLY A 19 -4.46 -5.31 -23.54
C GLY A 19 -5.11 -5.42 -22.17
N LEU A 20 -4.45 -4.95 -21.11
CA LEU A 20 -5.02 -4.92 -19.76
C LEU A 20 -6.25 -4.01 -19.69
N VAL A 21 -6.19 -2.80 -20.27
CA VAL A 21 -7.36 -1.90 -20.30
C VAL A 21 -8.52 -2.56 -21.03
N LEU A 22 -8.26 -3.18 -22.19
CA LEU A 22 -9.28 -3.91 -22.95
C LEU A 22 -9.90 -5.05 -22.13
N LEU A 23 -9.09 -5.89 -21.50
CA LEU A 23 -9.56 -6.99 -20.65
C LEU A 23 -10.43 -6.49 -19.48
N LEU A 24 -10.02 -5.39 -18.83
CA LEU A 24 -10.79 -4.80 -17.73
C LEU A 24 -12.11 -4.17 -18.21
N LEU A 25 -12.18 -3.68 -19.45
CA LEU A 25 -13.42 -3.18 -20.06
C LEU A 25 -14.33 -4.33 -20.49
N LEU A 26 -13.78 -5.43 -21.01
CA LEU A 26 -14.54 -6.62 -21.40
C LEU A 26 -15.26 -7.29 -20.22
N ASP A 27 -14.79 -7.09 -19.00
CA ASP A 27 -15.44 -7.59 -17.78
C ASP A 27 -16.85 -7.02 -17.53
N TYR A 28 -17.21 -5.90 -18.18
CA TYR A 28 -18.59 -5.40 -18.17
C TYR A 28 -19.54 -6.18 -19.07
N ILE A 29 -19.01 -7.07 -19.91
CA ILE A 29 -19.81 -7.92 -20.80
C ILE A 29 -19.99 -9.29 -20.14
N PRO A 30 -21.21 -9.67 -19.68
CA PRO A 30 -21.42 -10.90 -18.91
C PRO A 30 -20.88 -12.18 -19.58
N ALA A 31 -20.97 -12.25 -20.92
CA ALA A 31 -20.46 -13.38 -21.69
C ALA A 31 -18.92 -13.54 -21.64
N LEU A 32 -18.19 -12.48 -21.32
CA LEU A 32 -16.71 -12.45 -21.32
C LEU A 32 -16.11 -12.48 -19.90
N GLN A 33 -16.93 -12.41 -18.86
CA GLN A 33 -16.47 -12.47 -17.47
C GLN A 33 -15.70 -13.74 -17.13
N VAL A 34 -15.98 -14.85 -17.82
CA VAL A 34 -15.24 -16.11 -17.66
C VAL A 34 -13.76 -15.95 -18.01
N VAL A 35 -13.42 -15.07 -18.95
CA VAL A 35 -12.03 -14.80 -19.37
C VAL A 35 -11.36 -13.77 -18.46
N THR A 36 -12.11 -12.85 -17.90
CA THR A 36 -11.57 -11.71 -17.14
C THR A 36 -11.47 -11.96 -15.64
N LYS A 37 -12.20 -12.95 -15.11
CA LYS A 37 -12.23 -13.29 -13.67
C LYS A 37 -10.85 -13.57 -13.06
N ASP A 38 -9.91 -14.08 -13.86
CA ASP A 38 -8.56 -14.43 -13.41
C ASP A 38 -7.57 -13.24 -13.47
N VAL A 39 -8.01 -12.07 -13.97
CA VAL A 39 -7.20 -10.85 -14.02
C VAL A 39 -7.22 -10.19 -12.64
N THR A 40 -6.42 -10.70 -11.72
CA THR A 40 -6.35 -10.20 -10.34
C THR A 40 -5.15 -9.27 -10.13
N ALA A 41 -5.24 -8.45 -9.07
CA ALA A 41 -4.19 -7.49 -8.73
C ALA A 41 -2.78 -8.10 -8.58
N PRO A 42 -2.58 -9.27 -7.92
CA PRO A 42 -1.28 -9.92 -7.84
C PRO A 42 -0.72 -10.35 -9.20
N TRP A 43 -1.54 -10.92 -10.08
CA TRP A 43 -1.11 -11.35 -11.39
C TRP A 43 -0.66 -10.17 -12.27
N VAL A 44 -1.41 -9.07 -12.21
CA VAL A 44 -1.07 -7.85 -12.95
C VAL A 44 0.19 -7.18 -12.40
N LEU A 45 0.40 -7.20 -11.08
CA LEU A 45 1.66 -6.76 -10.48
C LEU A 45 2.82 -7.65 -10.94
N PHE A 46 2.64 -8.98 -10.88
CA PHE A 46 3.67 -9.93 -11.32
C PHE A 46 4.05 -9.71 -12.79
N LEU A 47 3.06 -9.48 -13.65
CA LEU A 47 3.28 -9.15 -15.06
C LEU A 47 4.11 -7.86 -15.22
N GLY A 48 3.78 -6.81 -14.46
CA GLY A 48 4.54 -5.56 -14.45
C GLY A 48 5.98 -5.76 -13.97
N LEU A 49 6.17 -6.53 -12.90
CA LEU A 49 7.49 -6.87 -12.36
C LEU A 49 8.31 -7.69 -13.36
N LEU A 50 7.73 -8.72 -13.95
CA LEU A 50 8.36 -9.55 -14.97
C LEU A 50 8.78 -8.69 -16.17
N PHE A 51 7.91 -7.79 -16.62
CA PHE A 51 8.23 -6.84 -17.68
C PHE A 51 9.44 -5.98 -17.30
N ALA A 52 9.47 -5.40 -16.09
CA ALA A 52 10.57 -4.57 -15.61
C ALA A 52 11.90 -5.34 -15.52
N LEU A 53 11.86 -6.61 -15.12
CA LEU A 53 13.04 -7.49 -15.02
C LEU A 53 13.59 -7.88 -16.41
N VAL A 54 12.72 -8.17 -17.37
CA VAL A 54 13.10 -8.67 -18.71
C VAL A 54 13.46 -7.51 -19.63
N CYS A 55 12.60 -6.49 -19.73
CA CYS A 55 12.72 -5.38 -20.68
C CYS A 55 13.49 -4.19 -20.09
N GLY A 56 13.62 -4.15 -18.76
CA GLY A 56 14.18 -3.00 -18.04
C GLY A 56 13.14 -1.89 -17.82
N PRO A 57 13.52 -0.84 -17.08
CA PRO A 57 12.62 0.27 -16.76
C PRO A 57 12.20 1.01 -18.04
N THR A 58 10.91 0.94 -18.37
CA THR A 58 10.29 1.62 -19.51
C THR A 58 9.33 2.66 -18.96
N TYR A 59 9.43 3.91 -19.41
CA TYR A 59 8.64 5.06 -18.93
C TYR A 59 8.60 5.23 -17.38
N PRO A 60 9.76 5.24 -16.67
CA PRO A 60 9.79 5.22 -15.21
C PRO A 60 9.09 6.43 -14.57
N HIS A 61 9.17 7.62 -15.19
CA HIS A 61 8.48 8.82 -14.71
C HIS A 61 6.96 8.68 -14.86
N PHE A 62 6.49 8.22 -16.03
CA PHE A 62 5.07 7.98 -16.29
C PHE A 62 4.50 6.95 -15.31
N ASN A 63 5.16 5.80 -15.14
CA ASN A 63 4.73 4.76 -14.20
C ASN A 63 4.60 5.28 -12.76
N LYS A 64 5.56 6.08 -12.31
CA LYS A 64 5.54 6.69 -10.97
C LYS A 64 4.36 7.66 -10.80
N VAL A 65 4.09 8.49 -11.79
CA VAL A 65 2.98 9.46 -11.73
C VAL A 65 1.64 8.76 -11.91
N ALA A 66 1.53 7.86 -12.89
CA ALA A 66 0.31 7.13 -13.19
C ALA A 66 -0.11 6.24 -12.02
N SER A 67 0.82 5.43 -11.46
CA SER A 67 0.52 4.58 -10.32
C SER A 67 0.02 5.40 -9.11
N LYS A 68 0.69 6.52 -8.78
CA LYS A 68 0.30 7.37 -7.66
C LYS A 68 -1.08 7.98 -7.84
N LYS A 69 -1.34 8.61 -8.99
CA LYS A 69 -2.62 9.29 -9.26
C LYS A 69 -3.77 8.29 -9.38
N LEU A 70 -3.56 7.22 -10.15
CA LEU A 70 -4.58 6.21 -10.38
C LEU A 70 -4.95 5.49 -9.08
N LEU A 71 -3.95 5.19 -8.22
CA LEU A 71 -4.21 4.67 -6.87
C LEU A 71 -5.08 5.63 -6.05
N GLN A 72 -4.73 6.92 -6.02
CA GLN A 72 -5.49 7.92 -5.26
C GLN A 72 -6.94 8.01 -5.72
N TYR A 73 -7.17 8.07 -7.05
CA TYR A 73 -8.52 8.10 -7.62
C TYR A 73 -9.28 6.80 -7.37
N SER A 74 -8.61 5.65 -7.49
CA SER A 74 -9.21 4.35 -7.20
C SER A 74 -9.64 4.26 -5.73
N VAL A 75 -8.79 4.69 -4.80
CA VAL A 75 -9.13 4.69 -3.36
C VAL A 75 -10.33 5.59 -3.09
N VAL A 76 -10.37 6.80 -3.66
CA VAL A 76 -11.56 7.67 -3.54
C VAL A 76 -12.82 7.00 -4.10
N GLY A 77 -12.70 6.39 -5.28
CA GLY A 77 -13.79 5.66 -5.92
C GLY A 77 -14.29 4.47 -5.11
N LEU A 78 -13.40 3.75 -4.40
CA LEU A 78 -13.80 2.67 -3.48
C LEU A 78 -14.69 3.19 -2.34
N GLY A 79 -14.52 4.43 -1.90
CA GLY A 79 -15.36 5.05 -0.87
C GLY A 79 -16.85 5.07 -1.23
N PHE A 80 -17.19 5.13 -2.54
CA PHE A 80 -18.58 5.04 -3.00
C PHE A 80 -19.20 3.63 -2.88
N GLY A 81 -18.41 2.60 -2.61
CA GLY A 81 -18.89 1.25 -2.33
C GLY A 81 -18.92 0.91 -0.84
N MET A 82 -18.74 1.88 0.05
CA MET A 82 -18.57 1.64 1.49
C MET A 82 -19.60 2.43 2.30
N ASN A 83 -20.09 1.81 3.41
CA ASN A 83 -20.94 2.47 4.38
C ASN A 83 -20.11 3.06 5.52
N LEU A 84 -20.38 4.33 5.87
CA LEU A 84 -19.64 5.04 6.93
C LEU A 84 -19.81 4.37 8.29
N HIS A 85 -21.04 3.94 8.63
CA HIS A 85 -21.32 3.35 9.94
C HIS A 85 -20.62 2.00 10.13
N GLU A 86 -20.64 1.15 9.11
CA GLU A 86 -19.90 -0.12 9.11
C GLU A 86 -18.39 0.09 9.16
N SER A 87 -17.90 1.10 8.43
CA SER A 87 -16.48 1.44 8.41
C SER A 87 -15.99 2.00 9.75
N LEU A 88 -16.82 2.78 10.44
CA LEU A 88 -16.49 3.29 11.78
C LEU A 88 -16.54 2.17 12.83
N ALA A 89 -17.50 1.26 12.74
CA ALA A 89 -17.57 0.10 13.64
C ALA A 89 -16.32 -0.78 13.50
N SER A 90 -15.96 -1.15 12.28
CA SER A 90 -14.75 -1.96 12.00
C SER A 90 -13.44 -1.21 12.34
N GLY A 91 -13.41 0.12 12.16
CA GLY A 91 -12.24 0.95 12.48
C GLY A 91 -12.07 1.22 13.98
N GLY A 92 -13.16 1.29 14.74
CA GLY A 92 -13.14 1.61 16.17
C GLY A 92 -12.46 0.54 17.02
N GLU A 93 -12.72 -0.72 16.73
CA GLU A 93 -12.11 -1.86 17.46
C GLU A 93 -10.58 -1.93 17.25
N GLY A 94 -10.08 -1.52 16.10
CA GLY A 94 -8.65 -1.49 15.79
C GLY A 94 -7.91 -0.23 16.22
N MET A 95 -8.60 0.83 16.71
CA MET A 95 -7.97 2.14 16.92
C MET A 95 -6.92 2.12 18.04
N LEU A 96 -7.22 1.52 19.18
CA LEU A 96 -6.27 1.38 20.30
C LEU A 96 -5.04 0.58 19.88
N PHE A 97 -5.26 -0.53 19.19
CA PHE A 97 -4.16 -1.34 18.64
C PHE A 97 -3.35 -0.57 17.62
N THR A 98 -3.99 0.25 16.78
CA THR A 98 -3.30 1.12 15.82
C THR A 98 -2.35 2.10 16.53
N ILE A 99 -2.80 2.76 17.59
CA ILE A 99 -1.97 3.67 18.39
C ILE A 99 -0.76 2.92 18.97
N LEU A 100 -1.02 1.82 19.67
CA LEU A 100 0.02 1.00 20.28
C LEU A 100 1.01 0.47 19.24
N SER A 101 0.53 0.03 18.09
CA SER A 101 1.38 -0.47 17.01
C SER A 101 2.23 0.62 16.36
N VAL A 102 1.69 1.83 16.17
CA VAL A 102 2.45 2.97 15.61
C VAL A 102 3.56 3.40 16.57
N VAL A 103 3.20 3.65 17.84
CA VAL A 103 4.16 4.07 18.86
C VAL A 103 5.18 2.96 19.14
N GLY A 104 4.71 1.73 19.32
CA GLY A 104 5.57 0.57 19.56
C GLY A 104 6.57 0.33 18.41
N THR A 105 6.10 0.35 17.16
CA THR A 105 6.96 0.19 15.99
C THR A 105 7.99 1.30 15.88
N MET A 106 7.61 2.56 16.17
CA MET A 106 8.56 3.68 16.20
C MET A 106 9.63 3.49 17.27
N VAL A 107 9.25 3.21 18.50
CA VAL A 107 10.19 3.05 19.62
C VAL A 107 11.11 1.85 19.40
N VAL A 108 10.53 0.68 19.09
CA VAL A 108 11.29 -0.55 18.85
C VAL A 108 12.20 -0.39 17.63
N GLY A 109 11.69 0.20 16.54
CA GLY A 109 12.43 0.35 15.31
C GLY A 109 13.63 1.31 15.43
N VAL A 110 13.45 2.44 16.08
CA VAL A 110 14.55 3.38 16.33
C VAL A 110 15.59 2.75 17.29
N PHE A 111 15.12 2.10 18.35
CA PHE A 111 16.01 1.43 19.32
C PHE A 111 16.83 0.31 18.66
N LEU A 112 16.18 -0.59 17.92
CA LEU A 112 16.86 -1.69 17.22
C LEU A 112 17.78 -1.18 16.12
N GLY A 113 17.34 -0.17 15.38
CA GLY A 113 18.09 0.43 14.30
C GLY A 113 19.41 1.04 14.77
N LEU A 114 19.37 1.81 15.86
CA LEU A 114 20.52 2.49 16.40
C LEU A 114 21.45 1.55 17.19
N LYS A 115 20.87 0.75 18.11
CA LYS A 115 21.66 -0.01 19.08
C LYS A 115 22.20 -1.32 18.53
N TYR A 116 21.41 -2.06 17.74
CA TYR A 116 21.76 -3.42 17.32
C TYR A 116 22.18 -3.53 15.85
N ILE A 117 21.54 -2.77 14.96
CA ILE A 117 21.78 -2.90 13.52
C ILE A 117 22.82 -1.88 13.05
N GLY A 118 22.91 -0.72 13.71
CA GLY A 118 23.89 0.32 13.40
C GLY A 118 23.61 1.01 12.07
N VAL A 119 22.34 1.37 11.81
CA VAL A 119 21.95 2.30 10.73
C VAL A 119 22.07 3.74 11.23
N THR A 120 22.10 4.71 10.30
CA THR A 120 22.06 6.13 10.69
C THR A 120 20.75 6.48 11.37
N GLU A 121 20.76 7.50 12.21
CA GLU A 121 19.58 7.98 12.94
C GLU A 121 18.42 8.27 11.97
N SER A 122 18.68 9.03 10.90
CA SER A 122 17.67 9.31 9.88
C SER A 122 17.08 8.04 9.26
N THR A 123 17.92 7.06 8.90
CA THR A 123 17.47 5.79 8.33
C THR A 123 16.62 5.00 9.31
N ALA A 124 16.96 4.99 10.60
CA ALA A 124 16.17 4.34 11.64
C ALA A 124 14.77 4.96 11.75
N TYR A 125 14.66 6.29 11.84
CA TYR A 125 13.37 6.99 11.87
C TYR A 125 12.57 6.78 10.61
N LEU A 126 13.19 6.82 9.42
CA LEU A 126 12.50 6.66 8.14
C LEU A 126 11.93 5.26 7.96
N ILE A 127 12.70 4.21 8.24
CA ILE A 127 12.22 2.82 8.11
C ILE A 127 11.16 2.55 9.18
N SER A 128 11.35 3.00 10.42
CA SER A 128 10.40 2.83 11.50
C SER A 128 9.07 3.52 11.19
N SER A 129 9.08 4.78 10.72
CA SER A 129 7.86 5.50 10.34
C SER A 129 7.16 4.89 9.12
N GLY A 130 7.93 4.43 8.14
CA GLY A 130 7.40 3.71 6.98
C GLY A 130 6.70 2.42 7.38
N THR A 131 7.31 1.62 8.27
CA THR A 131 6.71 0.40 8.83
C THR A 131 5.50 0.71 9.71
N ALA A 132 5.62 1.75 10.55
CA ALA A 132 4.59 2.09 11.53
C ALA A 132 3.29 2.59 10.92
N ILE A 133 3.31 3.28 9.78
CA ILE A 133 2.11 3.97 9.27
C ILE A 133 1.71 3.46 7.89
N CYS A 134 2.29 4.05 6.82
CA CYS A 134 1.83 3.79 5.44
C CYS A 134 2.99 3.83 4.42
N GLY A 135 4.14 3.34 4.81
CA GLY A 135 5.27 3.17 3.89
C GLY A 135 5.81 4.49 3.34
N GLY A 136 5.76 4.62 2.03
CA GLY A 136 6.36 5.73 1.32
C GLY A 136 5.83 7.11 1.69
N SER A 137 4.53 7.24 2.01
CA SER A 137 3.94 8.53 2.41
C SER A 137 4.47 9.01 3.76
N ALA A 138 4.66 8.09 4.72
CA ALA A 138 5.25 8.40 6.02
C ALA A 138 6.72 8.81 5.87
N ILE A 139 7.51 8.09 5.05
CA ILE A 139 8.90 8.44 4.75
C ILE A 139 8.99 9.84 4.11
N ALA A 140 8.11 10.13 3.14
CA ALA A 140 8.08 11.43 2.45
C ALA A 140 7.72 12.60 3.37
N ALA A 141 6.91 12.37 4.41
CA ALA A 141 6.55 13.38 5.39
C ALA A 141 7.63 13.54 6.48
N VAL A 142 8.17 12.42 6.97
CA VAL A 142 9.16 12.40 8.05
C VAL A 142 10.54 12.86 7.55
N GLY A 143 10.95 12.47 6.34
CA GLY A 143 12.27 12.74 5.80
C GLY A 143 12.69 14.22 5.89
N PRO A 144 11.93 15.14 5.29
CA PRO A 144 12.21 16.57 5.42
C PRO A 144 12.12 17.07 6.87
N THR A 145 11.24 16.49 7.70
CA THR A 145 11.05 16.89 9.10
C THR A 145 12.32 16.67 9.92
N ILE A 146 12.99 15.54 9.71
CA ILE A 146 14.25 15.19 10.39
C ILE A 146 15.50 15.62 9.60
N LYS A 147 15.31 16.37 8.49
CA LYS A 147 16.38 16.80 7.57
C LYS A 147 17.21 15.62 7.03
N ALA A 148 16.55 14.51 6.72
CA ALA A 148 17.21 13.34 6.14
C ALA A 148 17.75 13.62 4.75
N LYS A 149 18.88 13.01 4.42
CA LYS A 149 19.48 13.09 3.08
C LYS A 149 18.63 12.34 2.05
N ASP A 150 18.64 12.78 0.80
CA ASP A 150 17.93 12.11 -0.29
C ASP A 150 18.35 10.64 -0.46
N SER A 151 19.62 10.33 -0.20
CA SER A 151 20.14 8.96 -0.22
C SER A 151 19.50 8.08 0.86
N GLU A 152 19.33 8.60 2.09
CA GLU A 152 18.71 7.88 3.20
C GLU A 152 17.22 7.67 2.95
N MET A 153 16.52 8.68 2.41
CA MET A 153 15.12 8.56 1.98
C MET A 153 14.97 7.51 0.88
N SER A 154 15.87 7.51 -0.11
CA SER A 154 15.85 6.54 -1.21
C SER A 154 16.06 5.11 -0.71
N VAL A 155 16.98 4.89 0.21
CA VAL A 155 17.26 3.59 0.83
C VAL A 155 16.05 3.10 1.65
N ALA A 156 15.47 3.97 2.46
CA ALA A 156 14.28 3.63 3.25
C ALA A 156 13.08 3.28 2.37
N LEU A 157 12.82 4.09 1.33
CA LEU A 157 11.76 3.81 0.34
C LEU A 157 11.97 2.48 -0.37
N ALA A 158 13.20 2.21 -0.82
CA ALA A 158 13.51 0.96 -1.52
C ALA A 158 13.35 -0.26 -0.61
N THR A 159 13.75 -0.15 0.67
CA THR A 159 13.54 -1.20 1.70
C THR A 159 12.07 -1.52 1.85
N ILE A 160 11.24 -0.51 2.10
CA ILE A 160 9.80 -0.68 2.31
C ILE A 160 9.11 -1.22 1.07
N PHE A 161 9.41 -0.71 -0.13
CA PHE A 161 8.79 -1.19 -1.36
C PHE A 161 9.16 -2.63 -1.71
N MET A 162 10.39 -3.05 -1.40
CA MET A 162 10.81 -4.43 -1.61
C MET A 162 10.04 -5.39 -0.68
N LEU A 163 9.88 -5.04 0.59
CA LEU A 163 9.08 -5.83 1.54
C LEU A 163 7.61 -5.89 1.14
N ASN A 164 7.06 -4.78 0.66
CA ASN A 164 5.66 -4.73 0.20
C ASN A 164 5.42 -5.58 -1.05
N ALA A 165 6.37 -5.63 -1.97
CA ALA A 165 6.28 -6.49 -3.15
C ALA A 165 6.21 -7.98 -2.76
N VAL A 166 6.97 -8.40 -1.74
CA VAL A 166 6.89 -9.75 -1.17
C VAL A 166 5.56 -9.94 -0.42
N ALA A 167 5.19 -8.96 0.41
CA ALA A 167 3.98 -9.02 1.23
C ALA A 167 2.71 -9.24 0.41
N LEU A 168 2.59 -8.58 -0.74
CA LEU A 168 1.43 -8.68 -1.61
C LEU A 168 1.08 -10.12 -2.00
N PHE A 169 2.11 -10.96 -2.20
CA PHE A 169 1.91 -12.38 -2.54
C PHE A 169 1.87 -13.27 -1.30
N LEU A 170 2.75 -12.98 -0.33
CA LEU A 170 2.93 -13.85 0.83
C LEU A 170 1.73 -13.80 1.78
N PHE A 171 1.16 -12.61 2.04
CA PHE A 171 0.10 -12.46 3.04
C PHE A 171 -1.21 -13.17 2.66
N PRO A 172 -1.74 -13.09 1.41
CA PRO A 172 -2.92 -13.85 1.05
C PRO A 172 -2.72 -15.36 1.20
N LEU A 173 -1.54 -15.88 0.83
CA LEU A 173 -1.20 -17.29 1.02
C LEU A 173 -1.20 -17.70 2.49
N LEU A 174 -0.55 -16.89 3.35
CA LEU A 174 -0.52 -17.14 4.79
C LEU A 174 -1.91 -17.00 5.42
N GLY A 175 -2.71 -16.02 4.98
CA GLY A 175 -4.08 -15.83 5.46
C GLY A 175 -4.96 -17.05 5.20
N HIS A 176 -4.91 -17.60 3.99
CA HIS A 176 -5.61 -18.83 3.66
C HIS A 176 -5.09 -20.05 4.44
N TRP A 177 -3.76 -20.15 4.60
CA TRP A 177 -3.16 -21.24 5.38
C TRP A 177 -3.55 -21.21 6.86
N LEU A 178 -3.70 -20.00 7.43
CA LEU A 178 -4.13 -19.76 8.80
C LEU A 178 -5.66 -19.77 8.97
N ASN A 179 -6.41 -19.98 7.88
CA ASN A 179 -7.88 -19.94 7.86
C ASN A 179 -8.45 -18.66 8.49
N LEU A 180 -7.88 -17.50 8.14
CA LEU A 180 -8.38 -16.21 8.59
C LEU A 180 -9.68 -15.87 7.85
N SER A 181 -10.66 -15.30 8.56
CA SER A 181 -11.83 -14.69 7.92
C SER A 181 -11.39 -13.46 7.10
N GLN A 182 -12.26 -12.98 6.21
CA GLN A 182 -11.95 -11.77 5.44
C GLN A 182 -11.73 -10.54 6.32
N GLN A 183 -12.48 -10.42 7.41
CA GLN A 183 -12.32 -9.35 8.40
C GLN A 183 -10.97 -9.44 9.11
N GLU A 184 -10.62 -10.61 9.63
CA GLU A 184 -9.34 -10.87 10.31
C GLU A 184 -8.16 -10.60 9.38
N PHE A 185 -8.23 -11.11 8.13
CA PHE A 185 -7.20 -10.87 7.13
C PHE A 185 -7.10 -9.39 6.76
N GLY A 186 -8.22 -8.71 6.58
CA GLY A 186 -8.27 -7.28 6.29
C GLY A 186 -7.58 -6.45 7.37
N MET A 187 -7.87 -6.72 8.65
CA MET A 187 -7.19 -6.09 9.79
C MET A 187 -5.69 -6.40 9.80
N TRP A 188 -5.31 -7.67 9.64
CA TRP A 188 -3.91 -8.09 9.63
C TRP A 188 -3.12 -7.45 8.50
N ALA A 189 -3.63 -7.53 7.28
CA ALA A 189 -3.00 -6.92 6.10
C ALA A 189 -2.83 -5.40 6.25
N ALA A 190 -3.83 -4.69 6.77
CA ALA A 190 -3.76 -3.25 6.99
C ALA A 190 -2.64 -2.86 7.97
N ILE A 191 -2.37 -3.70 8.96
CA ILE A 191 -1.36 -3.42 9.98
C ILE A 191 0.03 -3.86 9.51
N ALA A 192 0.14 -5.06 8.99
CA ALA A 192 1.41 -5.73 8.72
C ALA A 192 2.01 -5.41 7.35
N ILE A 193 1.22 -5.11 6.34
CA ILE A 193 1.71 -4.63 5.04
C ILE A 193 1.88 -3.11 5.10
N HIS A 194 3.06 -2.60 4.78
CA HIS A 194 3.39 -1.20 5.06
C HIS A 194 2.73 -0.20 4.12
N ASP A 195 2.59 -0.51 2.83
CA ASP A 195 2.10 0.43 1.82
C ASP A 195 0.61 0.24 1.50
N THR A 196 -0.10 1.35 1.27
CA THR A 196 -1.52 1.34 0.95
C THR A 196 -1.84 0.56 -0.33
N SER A 197 -1.02 0.70 -1.37
CA SER A 197 -1.25 0.01 -2.64
C SER A 197 -1.16 -1.51 -2.50
N SER A 198 -0.16 -1.98 -1.73
CA SER A 198 0.04 -3.40 -1.48
C SER A 198 -1.05 -3.98 -0.55
N VAL A 199 -1.52 -3.20 0.43
CA VAL A 199 -2.66 -3.57 1.28
C VAL A 199 -3.92 -3.76 0.45
N VAL A 200 -4.23 -2.78 -0.39
CA VAL A 200 -5.42 -2.84 -1.26
C VAL A 200 -5.31 -3.99 -2.26
N GLY A 201 -4.12 -4.24 -2.81
CA GLY A 201 -3.85 -5.38 -3.68
C GLY A 201 -4.04 -6.72 -2.98
N ALA A 202 -3.49 -6.88 -1.77
CA ALA A 202 -3.63 -8.10 -0.98
C ALA A 202 -5.09 -8.33 -0.52
N GLY A 203 -5.78 -7.27 -0.07
CA GLY A 203 -7.19 -7.31 0.28
C GLY A 203 -8.08 -7.72 -0.89
N SER A 204 -7.85 -7.12 -2.07
CA SER A 204 -8.57 -7.47 -3.30
C SER A 204 -8.36 -8.92 -3.73
N ALA A 205 -7.15 -9.48 -3.49
CA ALA A 205 -6.86 -10.88 -3.79
C ALA A 205 -7.51 -11.85 -2.80
N TYR A 206 -7.76 -11.41 -1.57
CA TYR A 206 -8.32 -12.24 -0.51
C TYR A 206 -9.85 -12.26 -0.52
N GLY A 207 -10.48 -11.10 -0.77
CA GLY A 207 -11.92 -10.98 -0.86
C GLY A 207 -12.41 -9.53 -0.76
N GLU A 208 -13.69 -9.35 -1.04
CA GLU A 208 -14.30 -8.02 -1.10
C GLU A 208 -14.36 -7.34 0.28
N GLU A 209 -14.80 -8.06 1.30
CA GLU A 209 -14.84 -7.59 2.67
C GLU A 209 -13.43 -7.33 3.20
N ALA A 210 -12.47 -8.20 2.88
CA ALA A 210 -11.06 -8.00 3.24
C ALA A 210 -10.50 -6.71 2.61
N LEU A 211 -10.86 -6.40 1.37
CA LEU A 211 -10.48 -5.15 0.71
C LEU A 211 -11.05 -3.93 1.43
N GLN A 212 -12.32 -3.95 1.81
CA GLN A 212 -13.00 -2.84 2.50
C GLN A 212 -12.36 -2.58 3.87
N VAL A 213 -12.25 -3.63 4.70
CA VAL A 213 -11.67 -3.55 6.04
C VAL A 213 -10.21 -3.08 5.96
N ALA A 214 -9.40 -3.71 5.10
CA ALA A 214 -8.00 -3.37 4.96
C ALA A 214 -7.79 -1.92 4.50
N THR A 215 -8.59 -1.44 3.54
CA THR A 215 -8.51 -0.07 3.02
C THR A 215 -8.88 0.94 4.09
N THR A 216 -10.00 0.73 4.80
CA THR A 216 -10.47 1.64 5.85
C THR A 216 -9.45 1.78 6.97
N ILE A 217 -8.98 0.67 7.53
CA ILE A 217 -8.00 0.68 8.61
C ILE A 217 -6.69 1.31 8.15
N LYS A 218 -6.23 0.99 6.93
CA LYS A 218 -4.99 1.57 6.41
C LYS A 218 -5.09 3.08 6.20
N LEU A 219 -6.22 3.59 5.71
CA LEU A 219 -6.42 5.02 5.52
C LEU A 219 -6.55 5.77 6.86
N THR A 220 -7.26 5.20 7.84
CA THR A 220 -7.32 5.73 9.21
C THR A 220 -5.92 5.79 9.81
N ARG A 221 -5.12 4.74 9.63
CA ARG A 221 -3.72 4.70 10.09
C ARG A 221 -2.84 5.75 9.39
N ALA A 222 -3.10 6.06 8.13
CA ALA A 222 -2.36 7.10 7.41
C ALA A 222 -2.54 8.50 8.02
N LEU A 223 -3.62 8.78 8.73
CA LEU A 223 -3.81 10.05 9.45
C LEU A 223 -2.78 10.26 10.57
N TRP A 224 -2.20 9.17 11.11
CA TRP A 224 -1.13 9.23 12.12
C TRP A 224 0.18 9.84 11.61
N ILE A 225 0.31 10.07 10.29
CA ILE A 225 1.41 10.86 9.73
C ILE A 225 1.45 12.26 10.37
N ILE A 226 0.28 12.87 10.59
CA ILE A 226 0.18 14.24 11.10
C ILE A 226 0.75 14.35 12.52
N PRO A 227 0.23 13.60 13.52
CA PRO A 227 0.78 13.68 14.87
C PRO A 227 2.23 13.23 14.94
N LEU A 228 2.63 12.18 14.19
CA LEU A 228 4.02 11.74 14.17
C LEU A 228 4.95 12.82 13.62
N ALA A 229 4.61 13.44 12.48
CA ALA A 229 5.43 14.51 11.91
C ALA A 229 5.56 15.72 12.82
N LEU A 230 4.47 16.08 13.54
CA LEU A 230 4.50 17.15 14.54
C LEU A 230 5.43 16.83 15.72
N VAL A 231 5.32 15.63 16.28
CA VAL A 231 6.21 15.17 17.37
C VAL A 231 7.67 15.19 16.93
N LEU A 232 7.98 14.67 15.74
CA LEU A 232 9.34 14.67 15.21
C LEU A 232 9.83 16.10 14.88
N ALA A 233 8.97 16.98 14.40
CA ALA A 233 9.33 18.39 14.17
C ALA A 233 9.73 19.10 15.48
N LEU A 234 9.07 18.79 16.58
CA LEU A 234 9.42 19.30 17.91
C LEU A 234 10.75 18.71 18.40
N LEU A 235 10.93 17.38 18.27
CA LEU A 235 12.16 16.69 18.69
C LEU A 235 13.40 17.17 17.92
N PHE A 236 13.28 17.35 16.59
CA PHE A 236 14.37 17.80 15.71
C PHE A 236 14.45 19.32 15.57
N LYS A 237 13.64 20.07 16.35
CA LYS A 237 13.61 21.56 16.37
C LYS A 237 13.45 22.18 14.97
N ASN A 238 12.66 21.58 14.13
CA ASN A 238 12.40 22.03 12.76
C ASN A 238 11.08 22.81 12.67
N LYS A 239 11.14 24.13 12.87
CA LYS A 239 9.95 25.01 12.91
C LYS A 239 9.39 25.38 11.53
N GLN A 240 10.07 25.07 10.43
CA GLN A 240 9.71 25.57 9.09
C GLN A 240 8.91 24.60 8.22
N GLN A 241 8.55 23.43 8.72
CA GLN A 241 7.95 22.42 7.87
C GLN A 241 6.42 22.46 7.85
N ARG A 242 5.86 22.46 6.63
CA ARG A 242 4.44 22.22 6.37
C ARG A 242 4.21 20.72 6.24
N VAL A 243 3.38 20.15 7.13
CA VAL A 243 2.95 18.75 7.03
C VAL A 243 2.05 18.62 5.81
N SER A 244 2.41 17.75 4.89
CA SER A 244 1.59 17.47 3.70
C SER A 244 0.44 16.54 4.08
N ILE A 245 -0.78 17.07 4.02
CA ILE A 245 -1.99 16.28 4.24
C ILE A 245 -2.29 15.49 2.95
N PRO A 246 -2.51 14.18 3.02
CA PRO A 246 -2.89 13.39 1.85
C PRO A 246 -4.37 13.62 1.50
N TRP A 247 -4.64 14.61 0.67
CA TRP A 247 -5.98 15.07 0.31
C TRP A 247 -6.93 13.98 -0.21
N PHE A 248 -6.40 12.93 -0.82
CA PHE A 248 -7.23 11.82 -1.30
C PHE A 248 -7.93 11.04 -0.16
N ILE A 249 -7.39 11.07 1.07
CA ILE A 249 -8.04 10.47 2.25
C ILE A 249 -9.29 11.26 2.61
N LEU A 250 -9.21 12.60 2.56
CA LEU A 250 -10.37 13.45 2.79
C LEU A 250 -11.46 13.17 1.75
N TRP A 251 -11.08 13.09 0.46
CA TRP A 251 -12.02 12.76 -0.61
C TRP A 251 -12.60 11.35 -0.50
N PHE A 252 -11.84 10.38 0.02
CA PHE A 252 -12.35 9.05 0.33
C PHE A 252 -13.46 9.11 1.39
N VAL A 253 -13.25 9.87 2.48
CA VAL A 253 -14.28 10.06 3.52
C VAL A 253 -15.50 10.78 2.94
N VAL A 254 -15.30 11.82 2.12
CA VAL A 254 -16.42 12.51 1.43
C VAL A 254 -17.18 11.54 0.52
N ALA A 255 -16.50 10.69 -0.25
CA ALA A 255 -17.14 9.69 -1.10
C ALA A 255 -17.99 8.70 -0.28
N MET A 256 -17.48 8.27 0.87
CA MET A 256 -18.18 7.39 1.81
C MET A 256 -19.42 8.06 2.41
N LEU A 257 -19.30 9.35 2.81
CA LEU A 257 -20.45 10.16 3.28
C LEU A 257 -21.52 10.31 2.18
N LEU A 258 -21.12 10.63 0.96
CA LEU A 258 -22.04 10.74 -0.18
C LEU A 258 -22.74 9.42 -0.45
N ASN A 259 -22.04 8.30 -0.41
CA ASN A 259 -22.63 6.98 -0.58
C ASN A 259 -23.63 6.64 0.52
N THR A 260 -23.27 6.92 1.78
CA THR A 260 -24.11 6.57 2.94
C THR A 260 -25.39 7.39 3.01
N TYR A 261 -25.35 8.70 2.70
CA TYR A 261 -26.47 9.62 2.95
C TYR A 261 -27.20 10.11 1.69
N LEU A 262 -26.49 10.21 0.54
CA LEU A 262 -27.11 10.72 -0.70
C LEU A 262 -27.44 9.61 -1.71
N LEU A 263 -26.60 8.55 -1.77
CA LEU A 263 -26.80 7.47 -2.73
C LEU A 263 -27.54 6.26 -2.15
N GLU A 264 -28.04 6.35 -0.91
CA GLU A 264 -28.83 5.27 -0.28
C GLU A 264 -30.04 4.86 -1.12
N SER A 265 -30.70 5.84 -1.78
CA SER A 265 -31.85 5.60 -2.67
C SER A 265 -31.47 5.07 -4.05
N VAL A 266 -30.18 5.14 -4.44
CA VAL A 266 -29.69 4.74 -5.77
C VAL A 266 -28.35 3.97 -5.62
N PRO A 267 -28.34 2.82 -4.93
CA PRO A 267 -27.12 2.09 -4.59
C PRO A 267 -26.32 1.62 -5.83
N GLU A 268 -26.98 1.46 -6.96
CA GLU A 268 -26.35 1.05 -8.22
C GLU A 268 -25.25 2.01 -8.67
N VAL A 269 -25.40 3.32 -8.38
CA VAL A 269 -24.40 4.34 -8.74
C VAL A 269 -23.12 4.13 -7.94
N GLY A 270 -23.24 3.90 -6.62
CA GLY A 270 -22.09 3.62 -5.76
C GLY A 270 -21.36 2.33 -6.17
N ILE A 271 -22.12 1.27 -6.45
CA ILE A 271 -21.59 -0.02 -6.93
C ILE A 271 -20.85 0.16 -8.26
N PHE A 272 -21.42 0.92 -9.19
CA PHE A 272 -20.81 1.17 -10.50
C PHE A 272 -19.47 1.94 -10.36
N ILE A 273 -19.45 3.03 -9.58
CA ILE A 273 -18.25 3.83 -9.36
C ILE A 273 -17.15 3.00 -8.66
N SER A 274 -17.51 2.25 -7.62
CA SER A 274 -16.56 1.39 -6.91
C SER A 274 -16.04 0.24 -7.78
N GLY A 275 -16.88 -0.28 -8.69
CA GLY A 275 -16.49 -1.27 -9.68
C GLY A 275 -15.43 -0.74 -10.64
N ILE A 276 -15.59 0.48 -11.18
CA ILE A 276 -14.57 1.15 -12.00
C ILE A 276 -13.29 1.36 -11.18
N ALA A 277 -13.42 1.82 -9.95
CA ALA A 277 -12.30 2.08 -9.06
C ALA A 277 -11.45 0.82 -8.82
N ARG A 278 -12.07 -0.35 -8.62
CA ARG A 278 -11.38 -1.65 -8.50
C ARG A 278 -10.59 -2.00 -9.76
N LYS A 279 -11.15 -1.78 -10.94
CA LYS A 279 -10.46 -2.04 -12.22
C LYS A 279 -9.27 -1.10 -12.42
N CYS A 280 -9.45 0.18 -12.10
CA CYS A 280 -8.34 1.14 -12.11
C CYS A 280 -7.24 0.74 -11.11
N LEU A 281 -7.62 0.17 -9.96
CA LEU A 281 -6.67 -0.34 -8.99
C LEU A 281 -5.85 -1.51 -9.54
N ILE A 282 -6.49 -2.49 -10.22
CA ILE A 282 -5.81 -3.61 -10.86
C ILE A 282 -4.79 -3.08 -11.89
N LEU A 283 -5.19 -2.12 -12.73
CA LEU A 283 -4.26 -1.49 -13.68
C LEU A 283 -3.10 -0.77 -12.99
N THR A 284 -3.35 -0.15 -11.83
CA THR A 284 -2.32 0.50 -11.01
C THR A 284 -1.22 -0.48 -10.61
N MET A 285 -1.55 -1.74 -10.34
CA MET A 285 -0.59 -2.77 -9.97
C MET A 285 0.42 -3.04 -11.08
N PHE A 286 0.03 -2.98 -12.35
CA PHE A 286 0.97 -3.06 -13.45
C PHE A 286 2.01 -1.93 -13.41
N PHE A 287 1.56 -0.68 -13.25
CA PHE A 287 2.46 0.46 -13.20
C PHE A 287 3.41 0.41 -12.00
N ILE A 288 2.94 -0.10 -10.85
CA ILE A 288 3.77 -0.32 -9.67
C ILE A 288 4.84 -1.37 -9.97
N GLY A 289 4.46 -2.53 -10.51
CA GLY A 289 5.39 -3.59 -10.90
C GLY A 289 6.42 -3.12 -11.92
N ALA A 290 5.97 -2.44 -12.99
CA ALA A 290 6.80 -1.92 -14.05
C ALA A 290 7.74 -0.77 -13.61
N SER A 291 7.51 -0.15 -12.46
CA SER A 291 8.38 0.88 -11.87
C SER A 291 9.48 0.33 -10.95
N LEU A 292 9.41 -0.95 -10.60
CA LEU A 292 10.46 -1.59 -9.80
C LEU A 292 11.72 -1.79 -10.65
N SER A 293 12.87 -1.41 -10.08
CA SER A 293 14.16 -1.51 -10.76
C SER A 293 15.13 -2.28 -9.88
N MET A 294 15.87 -3.22 -10.49
CA MET A 294 16.92 -4.00 -9.78
C MET A 294 18.02 -3.11 -9.21
N ASP A 295 18.28 -1.96 -9.84
CA ASP A 295 19.29 -1.02 -9.34
C ASP A 295 18.88 -0.41 -8.00
N LYS A 296 17.57 -0.10 -7.83
CA LYS A 296 17.04 0.38 -6.55
C LYS A 296 17.09 -0.71 -5.47
N ILE A 297 16.82 -1.97 -5.84
CA ILE A 297 16.91 -3.11 -4.92
C ILE A 297 18.36 -3.34 -4.47
N LYS A 298 19.31 -3.26 -5.40
CA LYS A 298 20.74 -3.40 -5.10
C LYS A 298 21.31 -2.24 -4.28
N ALA A 299 20.73 -1.04 -4.41
CA ALA A 299 21.13 0.14 -3.63
C ALA A 299 20.74 0.04 -2.15
N VAL A 300 19.85 -0.89 -1.78
CA VAL A 300 19.49 -1.15 -0.38
C VAL A 300 20.62 -1.89 0.29
N GLY A 301 21.29 -1.22 1.21
CA GLY A 301 22.34 -1.86 2.01
C GLY A 301 21.75 -2.95 2.94
N VAL A 302 22.58 -3.92 3.33
CA VAL A 302 22.17 -5.05 4.16
C VAL A 302 21.59 -4.60 5.52
N ARG A 303 22.14 -3.53 6.13
CA ARG A 303 21.65 -3.04 7.44
C ARG A 303 20.25 -2.45 7.40
N PRO A 304 19.89 -1.52 6.48
CA PRO A 304 18.51 -1.05 6.33
C PRO A 304 17.52 -2.17 6.05
N LEU A 305 17.89 -3.13 5.20
CA LEU A 305 17.07 -4.28 4.89
C LEU A 305 16.82 -5.17 6.11
N LYS A 306 17.85 -5.46 6.91
CA LYS A 306 17.72 -6.21 8.17
C LYS A 306 16.74 -5.51 9.13
N LEU A 307 16.84 -4.18 9.27
CA LEU A 307 15.91 -3.42 10.11
C LEU A 307 14.49 -3.54 9.60
N GLY A 308 14.28 -3.35 8.30
CA GLY A 308 12.96 -3.47 7.69
C GLY A 308 12.34 -4.85 7.88
N ILE A 309 13.10 -5.93 7.61
CA ILE A 309 12.63 -7.32 7.79
C ILE A 309 12.28 -7.59 9.26
N LEU A 310 13.16 -7.19 10.18
CA LEU A 310 12.96 -7.42 11.62
C LEU A 310 11.68 -6.74 12.11
N LEU A 311 11.48 -5.47 11.76
CA LEU A 311 10.26 -4.74 12.10
C LEU A 311 9.03 -5.34 11.44
N TRP A 312 9.15 -5.75 10.17
CA TRP A 312 8.06 -6.39 9.45
C TRP A 312 7.61 -7.69 10.13
N VAL A 313 8.56 -8.55 10.53
CA VAL A 313 8.24 -9.78 11.26
C VAL A 313 7.60 -9.46 12.61
N ILE A 314 8.18 -8.51 13.36
CA ILE A 314 7.64 -8.14 14.69
C ILE A 314 6.19 -7.65 14.57
N ILE A 315 5.91 -6.70 13.67
CA ILE A 315 4.56 -6.16 13.53
C ILE A 315 3.57 -7.18 12.97
N SER A 316 4.01 -8.05 12.04
CA SER A 316 3.18 -9.10 11.47
C SER A 316 2.78 -10.14 12.50
N VAL A 317 3.72 -10.60 13.32
CA VAL A 317 3.46 -11.59 14.38
C VAL A 317 2.64 -10.96 15.50
N ALA A 318 2.98 -9.76 15.96
CA ALA A 318 2.25 -9.08 17.03
C ALA A 318 0.79 -8.80 16.65
N SER A 319 0.56 -8.30 15.42
CA SER A 319 -0.79 -8.03 14.94
C SER A 319 -1.60 -9.30 14.72
N LEU A 320 -0.99 -10.35 14.18
CA LEU A 320 -1.64 -11.65 14.05
C LEU A 320 -2.02 -12.25 15.41
N ALA A 321 -1.09 -12.24 16.36
CA ALA A 321 -1.34 -12.72 17.73
C ALA A 321 -2.50 -11.96 18.39
N TYR A 322 -2.56 -10.64 18.23
CA TYR A 322 -3.66 -9.82 18.74
C TYR A 322 -5.00 -10.19 18.10
N ILE A 323 -5.05 -10.36 16.78
CA ILE A 323 -6.27 -10.72 16.04
C ILE A 323 -6.76 -12.11 16.45
N LEU A 324 -5.85 -13.09 16.58
CA LEU A 324 -6.20 -14.43 17.02
C LEU A 324 -6.65 -14.47 18.49
N TRP A 325 -6.11 -13.58 19.34
CA TRP A 325 -6.57 -13.43 20.71
C TRP A 325 -7.99 -12.85 20.78
N LEU A 326 -8.36 -11.95 19.90
CA LEU A 326 -9.73 -11.43 19.83
C LEU A 326 -10.75 -12.48 19.35
N ARG A 327 -10.28 -13.51 18.65
CA ARG A 327 -11.11 -14.61 18.14
C ARG A 327 -11.55 -15.59 19.25
N GLY A 328 -10.76 -15.75 20.31
CA GLY A 328 -11.00 -16.66 21.43
C GLY A 328 -11.68 -16.00 22.58
#